data_c7e8d3cee8ba6a53accc9840e91625e3
#
_entry.id   c7e8d3cee8ba6a53accc9840e91625e3
#
_cell.length_a   1.000
_cell.length_b   1.000
_cell.length_c   1.000
_cell.angle_alpha   90.00
_cell.angle_beta   90.00
_cell.angle_gamma   90.00
#
_symmetry.space_group_name_H-M   'P 1'
#
loop_
_entity.id
_entity.type
_entity.pdbx_description
1 polymer ?
#
loop_
_entity_poly.entity_id
_entity_poly.type
_entity_poly.pdbx_seq_one_letter_code
_entity_poly.pdbx_strand_id
1 'polypeptide(L)'
;MPTTIKITAANYNSLQDQISAILTTSLAGSPQTGWGQSSNSDTHEPTAPQTTLITAQQYEDLYIDVVRARVHQIGAANFTIEDFVTGDYVTNTTDTDLVEHLYYTNLQSLITTIETDKFVVHTSQVEEVAYDANQRTTGWNVKVVHEFSLTWASAEHRRHYFNAGGLIRLYTDLAGNSTAKGTDWANALDYGTLNFSHDETYTLDGANKTVSSSLGNYNGLTSSYQIILSRSPVAYTPNIYTVEVKEVSDSRLDFRITYDDVNNSALTPADANDGFPDVDEPVTGTLTSQVEAVKPWGTVTIDSVAYDTVKVDEPTYAVITNLSSGT
;
A
#
# COMPACT_ATOMS: atom_id res chain seq x y z
N MET A 1 34.25 16.12 29.76
CA MET A 1 34.63 14.72 29.49
C MET A 1 33.40 14.05 28.95
N PRO A 2 33.43 13.44 27.77
CA PRO A 2 32.30 12.63 27.32
C PRO A 2 32.11 11.50 28.33
N THR A 3 30.90 11.33 28.81
CA THR A 3 30.52 10.21 29.67
C THR A 3 30.52 8.96 28.82
N THR A 4 31.53 8.12 28.98
CA THR A 4 31.57 6.79 28.36
C THR A 4 30.48 5.95 29.01
N ILE A 5 29.32 5.82 28.37
CA ILE A 5 28.27 4.88 28.79
C ILE A 5 28.57 3.54 28.14
N LYS A 6 28.84 2.56 28.96
CA LYS A 6 29.04 1.18 28.49
C LYS A 6 27.69 0.66 27.95
N ILE A 7 27.63 0.32 26.65
CA ILE A 7 26.48 -0.35 26.09
C ILE A 7 26.42 -1.75 26.65
N THR A 8 25.32 -2.07 27.30
CA THR A 8 25.13 -3.39 27.93
C THR A 8 24.44 -4.33 26.93
N ALA A 9 24.57 -5.64 27.15
CA ALA A 9 23.80 -6.63 26.38
C ALA A 9 22.30 -6.36 26.43
N ALA A 10 21.77 -5.82 27.55
CA ALA A 10 20.37 -5.45 27.67
C ALA A 10 19.97 -4.31 26.69
N ASN A 11 20.85 -3.33 26.49
CA ASN A 11 20.64 -2.23 25.54
C ASN A 11 20.61 -2.74 24.10
N TYR A 12 21.58 -3.60 23.75
CA TYR A 12 21.64 -4.24 22.42
C TYR A 12 20.39 -5.08 22.17
N ASN A 13 20.03 -5.98 23.09
CA ASN A 13 18.85 -6.83 22.96
C ASN A 13 17.58 -6.00 22.81
N SER A 14 17.46 -4.86 23.50
CA SER A 14 16.30 -3.96 23.35
C SER A 14 16.19 -3.37 21.95
N LEU A 15 17.31 -3.00 21.31
CA LEU A 15 17.29 -2.51 19.91
C LEU A 15 16.97 -3.64 18.93
N GLN A 16 17.55 -4.82 19.15
CA GLN A 16 17.29 -6.02 18.35
C GLN A 16 15.81 -6.39 18.41
N ASP A 17 15.21 -6.46 19.60
CA ASP A 17 13.81 -6.78 19.80
C ASP A 17 12.90 -5.78 19.07
N GLN A 18 13.21 -4.48 19.12
CA GLN A 18 12.43 -3.44 18.47
C GLN A 18 12.47 -3.55 16.94
N ILE A 19 13.66 -3.66 16.34
CA ILE A 19 13.77 -3.76 14.88
C ILE A 19 13.21 -5.08 14.35
N SER A 20 13.44 -6.18 15.07
CA SER A 20 12.86 -7.49 14.74
C SER A 20 11.34 -7.47 14.80
N ALA A 21 10.72 -6.75 15.74
CA ALA A 21 9.26 -6.61 15.80
C ALA A 21 8.68 -5.89 14.57
N ILE A 22 9.43 -4.98 13.96
CA ILE A 22 9.04 -4.29 12.73
C ILE A 22 9.23 -5.20 11.51
N LEU A 23 10.38 -5.85 11.39
CA LEU A 23 10.73 -6.66 10.23
C LEU A 23 9.95 -7.98 10.19
N THR A 24 9.87 -8.71 11.29
CA THR A 24 9.36 -10.07 11.34
C THR A 24 7.84 -10.18 11.54
N THR A 25 7.35 -11.31 11.96
CA THR A 25 5.93 -11.60 12.05
C THR A 25 5.29 -11.28 13.38
N SER A 26 6.00 -11.22 14.49
CA SER A 26 5.49 -10.72 15.78
C SER A 26 6.34 -11.03 16.99
N LEU A 27 6.26 -10.16 18.00
CA LEU A 27 6.39 -10.55 19.40
C LEU A 27 5.10 -11.25 19.86
N ALA A 28 5.24 -12.38 20.53
CA ALA A 28 4.10 -13.13 21.08
C ALA A 28 3.21 -12.22 21.96
N GLY A 29 1.94 -12.07 21.57
CA GLY A 29 0.93 -11.34 22.35
C GLY A 29 0.61 -9.91 21.89
N SER A 30 1.25 -9.39 20.84
CA SER A 30 0.91 -8.12 20.19
C SER A 30 0.14 -8.35 18.89
N PRO A 31 -0.76 -7.46 18.44
CA PRO A 31 -1.30 -7.55 17.10
C PRO A 31 -0.12 -7.56 16.12
N GLN A 32 -0.11 -8.53 15.22
CA GLN A 32 1.02 -8.81 14.31
C GLN A 32 1.23 -7.62 13.36
N THR A 33 2.15 -6.75 13.72
CA THR A 33 2.39 -5.47 13.03
C THR A 33 3.63 -5.50 12.13
N GLY A 34 4.34 -6.63 12.05
CA GLY A 34 5.56 -6.78 11.27
C GLY A 34 5.33 -6.87 9.77
N TRP A 35 6.43 -6.77 9.03
CA TRP A 35 6.47 -6.80 7.57
C TRP A 35 6.70 -8.20 6.99
N GLY A 36 6.84 -9.24 7.82
CA GLY A 36 7.04 -10.63 7.40
C GLY A 36 8.40 -10.91 6.79
N GLN A 37 9.41 -10.12 7.13
CA GLN A 37 10.79 -10.28 6.67
C GLN A 37 11.62 -11.05 7.69
N SER A 38 12.70 -11.71 7.22
CA SER A 38 13.72 -12.22 8.13
C SER A 38 14.61 -11.08 8.65
N SER A 39 14.96 -11.14 9.92
CA SER A 39 15.95 -10.27 10.54
C SER A 39 17.33 -10.92 10.48
N ASN A 40 18.36 -10.16 10.16
CA ASN A 40 19.75 -10.64 10.22
C ASN A 40 20.19 -10.76 11.68
N SER A 41 19.74 -9.84 12.54
CA SER A 41 20.09 -9.84 13.94
C SER A 41 19.52 -11.03 14.73
N ASP A 42 18.40 -11.63 14.27
CA ASP A 42 17.80 -12.81 14.89
C ASP A 42 18.63 -14.09 14.72
N THR A 43 19.55 -14.15 13.75
CA THR A 43 20.34 -15.33 13.47
C THR A 43 21.57 -15.48 14.39
N HIS A 44 21.90 -14.42 15.13
CA HIS A 44 23.18 -14.29 15.84
C HIS A 44 23.09 -14.25 17.36
N GLU A 45 22.15 -14.89 17.98
CA GLU A 45 21.93 -15.09 19.41
C GLU A 45 20.70 -14.38 19.99
N PRO A 46 19.75 -15.15 20.44
CA PRO A 46 18.74 -14.64 21.36
C PRO A 46 19.39 -14.45 22.73
N THR A 47 19.28 -13.26 23.30
CA THR A 47 19.63 -13.01 24.69
C THR A 47 21.05 -13.42 25.06
N ALA A 48 22.04 -12.62 24.65
CA ALA A 48 23.35 -12.75 25.23
C ALA A 48 23.20 -12.71 26.78
N PRO A 49 23.66 -13.74 27.50
CA PRO A 49 23.68 -13.66 28.97
C PRO A 49 24.36 -12.36 29.34
N GLN A 50 23.95 -11.70 30.43
CA GLN A 50 24.47 -10.37 30.86
C GLN A 50 26.00 -10.29 30.97
N THR A 51 26.70 -11.40 30.73
CA THR A 51 28.16 -11.59 30.79
C THR A 51 28.82 -11.72 29.44
N THR A 52 28.07 -11.78 28.33
CA THR A 52 28.61 -11.94 26.99
C THR A 52 28.96 -10.59 26.38
N LEU A 53 30.14 -10.50 25.74
CA LEU A 53 30.52 -9.33 24.96
C LEU A 53 29.76 -9.35 23.64
N ILE A 54 29.16 -8.23 23.29
CA ILE A 54 28.53 -8.03 21.98
C ILE A 54 29.64 -7.98 20.94
N THR A 55 29.54 -8.79 19.90
CA THR A 55 30.52 -8.85 18.81
C THR A 55 30.28 -7.75 17.78
N ALA A 56 31.32 -7.40 17.01
CA ALA A 56 31.19 -6.49 15.87
C ALA A 56 30.16 -6.99 14.85
N GLN A 57 30.13 -8.31 14.60
CA GLN A 57 29.16 -8.92 13.67
C GLN A 57 27.71 -8.73 14.13
N GLN A 58 27.42 -8.88 15.43
CA GLN A 58 26.08 -8.65 15.95
C GLN A 58 25.62 -7.21 15.73
N TYR A 59 26.52 -6.24 15.87
CA TYR A 59 26.24 -4.84 15.58
C TYR A 59 26.04 -4.58 14.10
N GLU A 60 26.84 -5.20 13.25
CA GLU A 60 26.70 -5.10 11.79
C GLU A 60 25.35 -5.65 11.33
N ASP A 61 24.92 -6.80 11.84
CA ASP A 61 23.64 -7.40 11.53
C ASP A 61 22.46 -6.50 11.96
N LEU A 62 22.55 -5.91 13.17
CA LEU A 62 21.57 -4.93 13.64
C LEU A 62 21.54 -3.69 12.74
N TYR A 63 22.70 -3.17 12.35
CA TYR A 63 22.84 -2.05 11.44
C TYR A 63 22.19 -2.34 10.08
N ILE A 64 22.46 -3.49 9.48
CA ILE A 64 21.88 -3.94 8.20
C ILE A 64 20.34 -3.94 8.30
N ASP A 65 19.78 -4.47 9.37
CA ASP A 65 18.33 -4.51 9.56
C ASP A 65 17.70 -3.12 9.66
N VAL A 66 18.33 -2.21 10.39
CA VAL A 66 17.88 -0.81 10.51
C VAL A 66 17.97 -0.10 9.16
N VAL A 67 19.05 -0.26 8.42
CA VAL A 67 19.23 0.34 7.08
C VAL A 67 18.17 -0.20 6.10
N ARG A 68 17.95 -1.52 6.06
CA ARG A 68 16.93 -2.15 5.21
C ARG A 68 15.54 -1.56 5.50
N ALA A 69 15.19 -1.45 6.76
CA ALA A 69 13.92 -0.90 7.20
C ALA A 69 13.78 0.59 6.84
N ARG A 70 14.82 1.38 7.07
CA ARG A 70 14.76 2.82 6.75
C ARG A 70 14.76 3.08 5.25
N VAL A 71 15.58 2.39 4.48
CA VAL A 71 15.59 2.52 3.01
C VAL A 71 14.25 2.13 2.40
N HIS A 72 13.56 1.14 2.96
CA HIS A 72 12.19 0.82 2.55
C HIS A 72 11.27 2.05 2.64
N GLN A 73 11.39 2.84 3.70
CA GLN A 73 10.52 3.99 3.95
C GLN A 73 10.90 5.23 3.14
N ILE A 74 12.19 5.52 2.95
CA ILE A 74 12.66 6.78 2.34
C ILE A 74 13.34 6.60 0.99
N GLY A 75 13.63 5.37 0.57
CA GLY A 75 14.39 5.06 -0.65
C GLY A 75 15.90 5.17 -0.47
N ALA A 76 16.65 4.33 -1.18
CA ALA A 76 18.11 4.25 -1.07
C ALA A 76 18.84 5.58 -1.38
N ALA A 77 18.31 6.38 -2.31
CA ALA A 77 18.90 7.67 -2.68
C ALA A 77 18.77 8.74 -1.57
N ASN A 78 17.83 8.58 -0.66
CA ASN A 78 17.57 9.52 0.43
C ASN A 78 18.18 9.06 1.77
N PHE A 79 18.67 7.82 1.80
CA PHE A 79 19.40 7.31 2.95
C PHE A 79 20.85 7.79 2.86
N THR A 80 21.30 8.52 3.87
CA THR A 80 22.68 8.95 4.00
C THR A 80 23.30 8.31 5.23
N ILE A 81 24.58 7.96 5.16
CA ILE A 81 25.37 7.49 6.31
C ILE A 81 25.40 8.53 7.45
N GLU A 82 25.03 9.79 7.17
CA GLU A 82 24.90 10.86 8.18
C GLU A 82 23.70 10.67 9.10
N ASP A 83 22.72 9.83 8.74
CA ASP A 83 21.71 9.33 9.68
C ASP A 83 22.39 8.49 10.79
N PHE A 84 23.58 7.98 10.50
CA PHE A 84 24.57 7.46 11.45
C PHE A 84 25.77 8.40 11.40
N VAL A 85 26.08 9.08 12.48
CA VAL A 85 27.18 10.05 12.55
C VAL A 85 28.48 9.41 12.07
N THR A 86 29.14 10.05 11.09
CA THR A 86 30.40 9.58 10.51
C THR A 86 31.44 9.38 11.62
N GLY A 87 31.91 8.15 11.81
CA GLY A 87 32.86 7.77 12.87
C GLY A 87 32.29 6.84 13.93
N ASP A 88 30.98 6.58 13.90
CA ASP A 88 30.32 5.69 14.86
C ASP A 88 30.29 4.23 14.40
N TYR A 89 30.78 3.94 13.21
CA TYR A 89 30.84 2.60 12.67
C TYR A 89 32.07 1.87 13.21
N VAL A 90 31.84 0.79 13.93
CA VAL A 90 32.89 -0.10 14.41
C VAL A 90 33.47 -0.90 13.25
N THR A 91 34.48 -0.38 12.57
CA THR A 91 35.29 -1.21 11.66
C THR A 91 36.18 -2.12 12.51
N ASN A 92 35.92 -3.39 12.47
CA ASN A 92 36.65 -4.43 13.23
C ASN A 92 38.10 -4.53 12.76
N THR A 93 38.99 -3.67 13.25
CA THR A 93 40.42 -3.80 13.00
C THR A 93 41.29 -3.78 14.25
N THR A 94 40.77 -3.38 15.41
CA THR A 94 41.50 -3.43 16.67
C THR A 94 40.57 -3.51 17.87
N ASP A 95 40.93 -4.31 18.84
CA ASP A 95 40.22 -4.68 20.08
C ASP A 95 39.93 -3.50 21.05
N THR A 96 39.94 -2.27 20.57
CA THR A 96 39.80 -1.05 21.37
C THR A 96 38.64 -0.15 20.94
N ASP A 97 37.86 -0.53 19.93
CA ASP A 97 36.78 0.28 19.42
C ASP A 97 35.55 0.13 20.33
N LEU A 98 35.35 1.11 21.17
CA LEU A 98 34.15 1.23 22.00
C LEU A 98 33.02 1.77 21.16
N VAL A 99 31.88 1.07 21.13
CA VAL A 99 30.64 1.62 20.58
C VAL A 99 30.24 2.82 21.44
N GLU A 100 30.25 3.99 20.87
CA GLU A 100 29.96 5.22 21.61
C GLU A 100 28.45 5.30 21.98
N HIS A 101 28.17 5.91 23.10
CA HIS A 101 26.81 6.15 23.59
C HIS A 101 25.94 6.89 22.55
N LEU A 102 26.54 7.79 21.79
CA LEU A 102 25.85 8.54 20.73
C LEU A 102 25.34 7.60 19.63
N TYR A 103 26.10 6.59 19.26
CA TYR A 103 25.68 5.58 18.29
C TYR A 103 24.44 4.81 18.75
N TYR A 104 24.42 4.37 20.00
CA TYR A 104 23.26 3.69 20.58
C TYR A 104 21.99 4.58 20.56
N THR A 105 22.12 5.83 20.97
CA THR A 105 20.98 6.77 20.99
C THR A 105 20.48 7.11 19.58
N ASN A 106 21.38 7.19 18.60
CA ASN A 106 21.02 7.41 17.20
C ASN A 106 20.26 6.21 16.63
N LEU A 107 20.75 4.99 16.85
CA LEU A 107 20.03 3.76 16.46
C LEU A 107 18.64 3.69 17.10
N GLN A 108 18.55 3.95 18.40
CA GLN A 108 17.27 3.96 19.12
C GLN A 108 16.29 4.99 18.56
N SER A 109 16.77 6.19 18.25
CA SER A 109 15.98 7.25 17.64
C SER A 109 15.50 6.86 16.25
N LEU A 110 16.38 6.26 15.46
CA LEU A 110 16.07 5.82 14.10
C LEU A 110 15.06 4.66 14.10
N ILE A 111 15.21 3.67 14.97
CA ILE A 111 14.24 2.58 15.13
C ILE A 111 12.87 3.12 15.56
N THR A 112 12.83 4.11 16.45
CA THR A 112 11.59 4.79 16.85
C THR A 112 10.92 5.49 15.65
N THR A 113 11.72 6.11 14.79
CA THR A 113 11.23 6.75 13.55
C THR A 113 10.69 5.70 12.59
N ILE A 114 11.40 4.58 12.41
CA ILE A 114 10.96 3.47 11.55
C ILE A 114 9.62 2.90 12.05
N GLU A 115 9.45 2.72 13.35
CA GLU A 115 8.20 2.25 13.94
C GLU A 115 7.04 3.23 13.71
N THR A 116 7.31 4.52 13.85
CA THR A 116 6.31 5.57 13.59
C THR A 116 5.84 5.56 12.14
N ASP A 117 6.77 5.39 11.21
CA ASP A 117 6.52 5.42 9.76
C ASP A 117 6.27 4.02 9.16
N LYS A 118 5.94 3.01 9.95
CA LYS A 118 5.93 1.59 9.52
C LYS A 118 5.02 1.27 8.32
N PHE A 119 4.01 2.07 8.05
CA PHE A 119 3.13 1.90 6.89
C PHE A 119 3.59 2.70 5.66
N VAL A 120 4.71 3.41 5.76
CA VAL A 120 5.26 4.20 4.67
C VAL A 120 6.20 3.34 3.84
N VAL A 121 6.04 3.41 2.53
CA VAL A 121 6.96 2.83 1.55
C VAL A 121 7.35 3.90 0.54
N HIS A 122 8.64 3.98 0.22
CA HIS A 122 9.09 4.90 -0.82
C HIS A 122 8.76 4.36 -2.22
N THR A 123 8.47 5.25 -3.17
CA THR A 123 8.10 4.87 -4.55
C THR A 123 9.16 4.07 -5.29
N SER A 124 10.44 4.18 -4.91
CA SER A 124 11.53 3.34 -5.45
C SER A 124 11.63 1.96 -4.80
N GLN A 125 10.83 1.67 -3.81
CA GLN A 125 10.81 0.42 -3.05
C GLN A 125 9.49 -0.34 -3.24
N VAL A 126 8.81 -0.09 -4.35
CA VAL A 126 7.57 -0.80 -4.74
C VAL A 126 7.69 -1.35 -6.15
N GLU A 127 6.90 -2.39 -6.41
CA GLU A 127 6.59 -2.91 -7.74
C GLU A 127 5.09 -2.77 -7.98
N GLU A 128 4.70 -2.25 -9.15
CA GLU A 128 3.32 -2.16 -9.59
C GLU A 128 2.99 -3.39 -10.45
N VAL A 129 2.07 -4.20 -9.96
CA VAL A 129 1.59 -5.40 -10.66
C VAL A 129 0.19 -5.13 -11.18
N ALA A 130 0.10 -4.83 -12.47
CA ALA A 130 -1.18 -4.65 -13.14
C ALA A 130 -1.82 -6.02 -13.44
N TYR A 131 -3.08 -6.17 -13.07
CA TYR A 131 -3.90 -7.28 -13.54
C TYR A 131 -4.53 -6.95 -14.89
N ASP A 132 -5.02 -7.95 -15.59
CA ASP A 132 -5.66 -7.75 -16.90
C ASP A 132 -6.79 -6.72 -16.80
N ALA A 133 -6.73 -5.68 -17.64
CA ALA A 133 -7.77 -4.68 -17.70
C ALA A 133 -9.08 -5.29 -18.19
N ASN A 134 -10.17 -5.06 -17.45
CA ASN A 134 -11.50 -5.43 -17.89
C ASN A 134 -12.05 -4.30 -18.76
N GLN A 135 -12.50 -4.63 -19.99
CA GLN A 135 -12.92 -3.63 -20.96
C GLN A 135 -14.31 -3.94 -21.54
N ARG A 136 -15.07 -2.87 -21.78
CA ARG A 136 -16.34 -2.90 -22.52
C ARG A 136 -16.28 -1.91 -23.68
N THR A 137 -16.51 -2.40 -24.88
CA THR A 137 -16.55 -1.60 -26.13
C THR A 137 -17.96 -1.37 -26.65
N THR A 138 -18.95 -2.06 -26.08
CA THR A 138 -20.37 -1.87 -26.44
C THR A 138 -20.99 -0.83 -25.53
N GLY A 139 -21.79 0.06 -26.10
CA GLY A 139 -22.54 1.06 -25.32
C GLY A 139 -23.45 0.41 -24.27
N TRP A 140 -23.83 1.18 -23.27
CA TRP A 140 -24.77 0.75 -22.23
C TRP A 140 -25.75 1.87 -21.89
N ASN A 141 -26.91 1.47 -21.45
CA ASN A 141 -27.98 2.32 -20.93
C ASN A 141 -28.68 1.69 -19.71
N VAL A 142 -27.94 0.84 -19.01
CA VAL A 142 -28.34 0.09 -17.82
C VAL A 142 -27.15 -0.02 -16.89
N LYS A 143 -27.32 -0.74 -15.80
CA LYS A 143 -26.22 -1.03 -14.86
C LYS A 143 -25.16 -1.93 -15.49
N VAL A 144 -23.90 -1.54 -15.35
CA VAL A 144 -22.71 -2.34 -15.69
C VAL A 144 -21.89 -2.56 -14.44
N VAL A 145 -21.39 -3.76 -14.21
CA VAL A 145 -20.66 -4.14 -13.01
C VAL A 145 -19.35 -4.82 -13.36
N HIS A 146 -18.28 -4.42 -12.69
CA HIS A 146 -17.04 -5.17 -12.57
C HIS A 146 -16.87 -5.60 -11.13
N GLU A 147 -16.90 -6.91 -10.87
CA GLU A 147 -16.71 -7.48 -9.54
C GLU A 147 -15.53 -8.46 -9.59
N PHE A 148 -14.64 -8.35 -8.62
CA PHE A 148 -13.45 -9.19 -8.55
C PHE A 148 -13.03 -9.46 -7.11
N SER A 149 -12.24 -10.49 -6.93
CA SER A 149 -11.63 -10.85 -5.64
C SER A 149 -10.12 -10.69 -5.68
N LEU A 150 -9.57 -10.32 -4.54
CA LEU A 150 -8.15 -10.32 -4.23
C LEU A 150 -7.92 -11.26 -3.06
N THR A 151 -7.10 -12.30 -3.28
CA THR A 151 -6.85 -13.34 -2.28
C THR A 151 -5.36 -13.46 -2.02
N TRP A 152 -4.94 -13.20 -0.79
CA TRP A 152 -3.59 -13.42 -0.30
C TRP A 152 -3.42 -14.89 0.11
N ALA A 153 -2.17 -15.39 0.11
CA ALA A 153 -1.86 -16.76 0.47
C ALA A 153 -2.31 -17.12 1.91
N SER A 154 -2.35 -16.14 2.80
CA SER A 154 -2.88 -16.29 4.17
C SER A 154 -3.30 -14.94 4.74
N ALA A 155 -3.95 -14.94 5.90
CA ALA A 155 -4.23 -13.75 6.68
C ALA A 155 -2.97 -12.97 7.04
N GLU A 156 -1.87 -13.67 7.31
CA GLU A 156 -0.57 -13.07 7.62
C GLU A 156 0.01 -12.35 6.41
N HIS A 157 -0.02 -12.96 5.21
CA HIS A 157 0.45 -12.32 3.99
C HIS A 157 -0.33 -11.04 3.69
N ARG A 158 -1.65 -11.03 3.90
CA ARG A 158 -2.47 -9.81 3.77
C ARG A 158 -2.01 -8.74 4.77
N ARG A 159 -1.77 -9.10 6.03
CA ARG A 159 -1.25 -8.16 7.05
C ARG A 159 0.11 -7.60 6.66
N HIS A 160 1.06 -8.46 6.27
CA HIS A 160 2.40 -8.03 5.86
C HIS A 160 2.33 -7.07 4.67
N TYR A 161 1.45 -7.37 3.69
CA TYR A 161 1.25 -6.52 2.52
C TYR A 161 0.88 -5.09 2.90
N PHE A 162 -0.16 -4.91 3.71
CA PHE A 162 -0.61 -3.59 4.13
C PHE A 162 0.29 -2.95 5.19
N ASN A 163 0.87 -3.72 6.10
CA ASN A 163 1.82 -3.20 7.10
C ASN A 163 3.06 -2.59 6.45
N ALA A 164 3.53 -3.18 5.37
CA ALA A 164 4.70 -2.70 4.64
C ALA A 164 4.37 -1.57 3.63
N GLY A 165 3.17 -1.01 3.67
CA GLY A 165 2.75 0.10 2.80
C GLY A 165 2.19 -0.33 1.45
N GLY A 166 1.89 -1.61 1.25
CA GLY A 166 1.19 -2.08 0.05
C GLY A 166 -0.21 -1.47 -0.06
N LEU A 167 -0.69 -1.27 -1.26
CA LEU A 167 -2.03 -0.77 -1.53
C LEU A 167 -2.62 -1.39 -2.80
N ILE A 168 -3.96 -1.37 -2.91
CA ILE A 168 -4.68 -1.74 -4.12
C ILE A 168 -5.09 -0.47 -4.83
N ARG A 169 -4.70 -0.37 -6.10
CA ARG A 169 -5.01 0.78 -6.96
C ARG A 169 -6.04 0.39 -8.01
N LEU A 170 -7.04 1.22 -8.17
CA LEU A 170 -8.09 1.09 -9.16
C LEU A 170 -8.04 2.29 -10.10
N TYR A 171 -8.15 2.01 -11.39
CA TYR A 171 -8.21 3.00 -12.45
C TYR A 171 -9.42 2.73 -13.33
N THR A 172 -10.16 3.78 -13.66
CA THR A 172 -11.31 3.70 -14.56
C THR A 172 -11.20 4.82 -15.60
N ASP A 173 -11.48 4.48 -16.86
CA ASP A 173 -11.47 5.42 -17.97
C ASP A 173 -12.60 5.12 -18.95
N LEU A 174 -13.14 6.15 -19.58
CA LEU A 174 -14.08 6.05 -20.69
C LEU A 174 -13.55 6.83 -21.89
N ALA A 175 -12.85 6.14 -22.76
CA ALA A 175 -12.22 6.73 -23.94
C ALA A 175 -13.13 6.63 -25.19
N GLY A 176 -12.98 7.59 -26.11
CA GLY A 176 -13.65 7.56 -27.41
C GLY A 176 -15.16 7.68 -27.35
N ASN A 177 -15.69 8.28 -26.28
CA ASN A 177 -17.12 8.60 -26.18
C ASN A 177 -17.51 9.63 -27.26
N SER A 178 -18.73 9.52 -27.77
CA SER A 178 -19.25 10.39 -28.85
C SER A 178 -20.59 11.03 -28.52
N THR A 179 -21.12 10.80 -27.31
CA THR A 179 -22.41 11.28 -26.86
C THR A 179 -22.23 12.29 -25.71
N ALA A 180 -23.22 13.15 -25.51
CA ALA A 180 -23.21 14.11 -24.37
C ALA A 180 -23.22 13.35 -23.04
N LYS A 181 -24.01 12.30 -22.93
CA LYS A 181 -24.06 11.43 -21.75
C LYS A 181 -22.73 10.73 -21.51
N GLY A 182 -22.08 10.21 -22.59
CA GLY A 182 -20.73 9.63 -22.51
C GLY A 182 -19.67 10.64 -22.02
N THR A 183 -19.75 11.88 -22.46
CA THR A 183 -18.85 12.94 -22.00
C THR A 183 -19.04 13.25 -20.51
N ASP A 184 -20.31 13.30 -20.05
CA ASP A 184 -20.61 13.53 -18.62
C ASP A 184 -20.13 12.36 -17.75
N TRP A 185 -20.25 11.13 -18.23
CA TRP A 185 -19.67 9.96 -17.57
C TRP A 185 -18.14 10.02 -17.55
N ALA A 186 -17.46 10.35 -18.66
CA ALA A 186 -16.01 10.48 -18.70
C ALA A 186 -15.50 11.50 -17.66
N ASN A 187 -16.19 12.66 -17.53
CA ASN A 187 -15.86 13.65 -16.52
C ASN A 187 -16.08 13.14 -15.09
N ALA A 188 -17.10 12.32 -14.85
CA ALA A 188 -17.31 11.74 -13.53
C ALA A 188 -16.24 10.71 -13.16
N LEU A 189 -15.67 10.03 -14.16
CA LEU A 189 -14.61 9.03 -13.99
C LEU A 189 -13.19 9.63 -13.96
N ASP A 190 -13.02 10.89 -14.29
CA ASP A 190 -11.76 11.62 -14.24
C ASP A 190 -11.41 12.03 -12.79
N TYR A 191 -10.87 11.10 -12.02
CA TYR A 191 -10.45 11.30 -10.63
C TYR A 191 -9.02 10.79 -10.38
N GLY A 192 -8.28 10.47 -11.44
CA GLY A 192 -6.99 9.84 -11.35
C GLY A 192 -7.07 8.37 -10.94
N THR A 193 -6.45 8.00 -9.85
CA THR A 193 -6.49 6.62 -9.32
C THR A 193 -7.16 6.58 -7.95
N LEU A 194 -7.89 5.50 -7.66
CA LEU A 194 -8.41 5.19 -6.33
C LEU A 194 -7.46 4.22 -5.63
N ASN A 195 -6.98 4.58 -4.46
CA ASN A 195 -6.00 3.82 -3.69
C ASN A 195 -6.63 3.36 -2.38
N PHE A 196 -6.78 2.04 -2.22
CA PHE A 196 -7.22 1.40 -0.99
C PHE A 196 -5.99 1.01 -0.16
N SER A 197 -5.82 1.63 0.99
CA SER A 197 -4.62 1.48 1.84
C SER A 197 -4.93 0.73 3.15
N HIS A 198 -3.98 0.78 4.09
CA HIS A 198 -4.11 0.14 5.39
C HIS A 198 -5.23 0.75 6.26
N ASP A 199 -5.47 2.05 6.20
CA ASP A 199 -6.38 2.78 7.12
C ASP A 199 -7.47 3.60 6.44
N GLU A 200 -7.32 3.92 5.14
CA GLU A 200 -8.26 4.75 4.40
C GLU A 200 -8.27 4.43 2.90
N THR A 201 -9.25 4.97 2.20
CA THR A 201 -9.30 4.99 0.74
C THR A 201 -9.25 6.43 0.25
N TYR A 202 -8.43 6.70 -0.77
CA TYR A 202 -8.24 8.04 -1.31
C TYR A 202 -8.08 8.03 -2.83
N THR A 203 -8.48 9.12 -3.48
CA THR A 203 -8.14 9.37 -4.88
C THR A 203 -6.83 10.13 -4.97
N LEU A 204 -6.07 9.86 -6.03
CA LEU A 204 -4.81 10.53 -6.35
C LEU A 204 -4.86 11.02 -7.79
N ASP A 205 -4.96 12.34 -7.97
CA ASP A 205 -4.89 13.01 -9.26
C ASP A 205 -3.60 13.83 -9.32
N GLY A 206 -2.61 13.33 -10.07
CA GLY A 206 -1.24 13.83 -10.02
C GLY A 206 -0.67 13.73 -8.60
N ALA A 207 -0.36 14.86 -7.97
CA ALA A 207 0.11 14.94 -6.58
C ALA A 207 -1.01 15.22 -5.57
N ASN A 208 -2.26 15.39 -6.03
CA ASN A 208 -3.38 15.79 -5.17
C ASN A 208 -4.08 14.55 -4.59
N LYS A 209 -3.87 14.33 -3.31
CA LYS A 209 -4.56 13.28 -2.54
C LYS A 209 -5.88 13.83 -1.98
N THR A 210 -6.97 13.09 -2.20
CA THR A 210 -8.29 13.39 -1.60
C THR A 210 -8.85 12.12 -0.97
N VAL A 211 -9.06 12.14 0.34
CA VAL A 211 -9.67 11.00 1.06
C VAL A 211 -11.13 10.87 0.64
N SER A 212 -11.50 9.70 0.11
CA SER A 212 -12.85 9.37 -0.31
C SER A 212 -13.63 8.59 0.74
N SER A 213 -12.93 7.82 1.58
CA SER A 213 -13.51 7.03 2.65
C SER A 213 -12.50 6.78 3.76
N SER A 214 -12.97 6.71 4.99
CA SER A 214 -12.18 6.22 6.15
C SER A 214 -12.06 4.70 6.21
N LEU A 215 -12.60 3.98 5.22
CA LEU A 215 -12.46 2.52 5.13
C LEU A 215 -11.10 2.17 4.53
N GLY A 216 -10.39 1.28 5.19
CA GLY A 216 -9.11 0.72 4.79
C GLY A 216 -8.98 -0.70 5.30
N ASN A 217 -7.85 -1.35 5.04
CA ASN A 217 -7.65 -2.75 5.43
C ASN A 217 -7.88 -3.03 6.92
N TYR A 218 -7.51 -2.08 7.79
CA TYR A 218 -7.66 -2.20 9.25
C TYR A 218 -8.77 -1.35 9.82
N ASN A 219 -9.51 -0.62 8.99
CA ASN A 219 -10.49 0.32 9.46
C ASN A 219 -11.86 0.08 8.84
N GLY A 220 -12.78 -0.43 9.65
CA GLY A 220 -14.21 -0.43 9.38
C GLY A 220 -14.73 -1.46 8.37
N LEU A 221 -13.92 -2.39 7.85
CA LEU A 221 -14.40 -3.41 6.92
C LEU A 221 -15.36 -4.39 7.57
N THR A 222 -16.38 -4.79 6.80
CA THR A 222 -17.37 -5.81 7.18
C THR A 222 -17.54 -6.83 6.06
N SER A 223 -18.30 -7.90 6.33
CA SER A 223 -18.67 -8.91 5.33
C SER A 223 -19.69 -8.44 4.28
N SER A 224 -20.23 -7.23 4.43
CA SER A 224 -21.15 -6.62 3.46
C SER A 224 -20.40 -5.57 2.62
N TYR A 225 -20.81 -5.37 1.37
CA TYR A 225 -20.25 -4.32 0.53
C TYR A 225 -20.45 -2.93 1.15
N GLN A 226 -19.37 -2.16 1.22
CA GLN A 226 -19.31 -0.81 1.77
C GLN A 226 -18.70 0.13 0.73
N ILE A 227 -19.32 1.29 0.54
CA ILE A 227 -18.88 2.27 -0.47
C ILE A 227 -17.57 2.93 0.00
N ILE A 228 -16.56 2.88 -0.87
CA ILE A 228 -15.27 3.56 -0.69
C ILE A 228 -15.07 4.74 -1.64
N LEU A 229 -15.84 4.79 -2.73
CA LEU A 229 -15.95 5.95 -3.61
C LEU A 229 -17.35 6.01 -4.21
N SER A 230 -17.94 7.21 -4.29
CA SER A 230 -19.17 7.48 -5.01
C SER A 230 -19.03 8.78 -5.79
N ARG A 231 -19.39 8.76 -7.07
CA ARG A 231 -19.40 9.93 -7.95
C ARG A 231 -20.64 9.89 -8.85
N SER A 232 -21.11 11.05 -9.23
CA SER A 232 -22.26 11.17 -10.13
C SER A 232 -21.91 12.08 -11.29
N PRO A 233 -22.27 11.71 -12.52
CA PRO A 233 -22.36 12.65 -13.63
C PRO A 233 -23.19 13.87 -13.25
N VAL A 234 -22.83 15.04 -13.75
CA VAL A 234 -23.44 16.31 -13.33
C VAL A 234 -24.73 16.59 -14.09
N ALA A 235 -24.74 16.35 -15.40
CA ALA A 235 -25.87 16.67 -16.27
C ALA A 235 -26.92 15.55 -16.29
N TYR A 236 -26.50 14.31 -16.22
CA TYR A 236 -27.37 13.13 -16.29
C TYR A 236 -27.59 12.49 -14.91
N THR A 237 -28.08 13.28 -13.97
CA THR A 237 -28.54 12.74 -12.67
C THR A 237 -29.86 11.98 -12.85
N PRO A 238 -30.10 10.83 -12.18
CA PRO A 238 -29.37 10.30 -11.02
C PRO A 238 -28.33 9.23 -11.31
N ASN A 239 -27.65 9.27 -12.45
CA ASN A 239 -26.58 8.31 -12.76
C ASN A 239 -25.51 8.32 -11.65
N ILE A 240 -24.97 7.13 -11.36
CA ILE A 240 -24.03 6.98 -10.26
C ILE A 240 -22.92 5.95 -10.57
N TYR A 241 -21.70 6.33 -10.26
CA TYR A 241 -20.53 5.47 -10.18
C TYR A 241 -20.23 5.16 -8.73
N THR A 242 -20.06 3.88 -8.38
CA THR A 242 -19.66 3.48 -7.04
C THR A 242 -18.56 2.44 -7.10
N VAL A 243 -17.64 2.55 -6.14
CA VAL A 243 -16.67 1.49 -5.80
C VAL A 243 -16.95 1.05 -4.38
N GLU A 244 -17.07 -0.26 -4.21
CA GLU A 244 -17.39 -0.89 -2.95
C GLU A 244 -16.38 -1.98 -2.64
N VAL A 245 -16.17 -2.25 -1.35
CA VAL A 245 -15.32 -3.34 -0.85
C VAL A 245 -16.03 -4.09 0.27
N LYS A 246 -15.77 -5.38 0.39
CA LYS A 246 -16.14 -6.19 1.56
C LYS A 246 -15.01 -7.13 1.95
N GLU A 247 -14.95 -7.49 3.21
CA GLU A 247 -14.10 -8.54 3.72
C GLU A 247 -14.84 -9.88 3.65
N VAL A 248 -14.33 -10.83 2.86
CA VAL A 248 -14.91 -12.19 2.75
C VAL A 248 -14.28 -13.10 3.79
N SER A 249 -12.98 -12.93 4.00
CA SER A 249 -12.21 -13.63 5.04
C SER A 249 -10.95 -12.81 5.38
N ASP A 250 -10.23 -13.21 6.41
CA ASP A 250 -8.95 -12.57 6.81
C ASP A 250 -7.89 -12.53 5.69
N SER A 251 -8.04 -13.36 4.64
CA SER A 251 -7.11 -13.42 3.50
C SER A 251 -7.74 -12.97 2.18
N ARG A 252 -9.02 -12.55 2.16
CA ARG A 252 -9.72 -12.21 0.91
C ARG A 252 -10.58 -10.97 1.04
N LEU A 253 -10.42 -10.05 0.08
CA LEU A 253 -11.28 -8.92 -0.19
C LEU A 253 -11.99 -9.10 -1.52
N ASP A 254 -13.29 -8.76 -1.58
CA ASP A 254 -14.01 -8.60 -2.84
C ASP A 254 -14.30 -7.13 -3.06
N PHE A 255 -14.08 -6.68 -4.30
CA PHE A 255 -14.39 -5.33 -4.77
C PHE A 255 -15.50 -5.38 -5.80
N ARG A 256 -16.35 -4.36 -5.80
CA ARG A 256 -17.40 -4.19 -6.81
C ARG A 256 -17.40 -2.75 -7.30
N ILE A 257 -17.27 -2.59 -8.61
CA ILE A 257 -17.33 -1.32 -9.32
C ILE A 257 -18.63 -1.32 -10.11
N THR A 258 -19.48 -0.34 -9.85
CA THR A 258 -20.80 -0.23 -10.49
C THR A 258 -20.90 1.08 -11.26
N TYR A 259 -21.32 0.98 -12.51
CA TYR A 259 -21.68 2.07 -13.40
C TYR A 259 -23.19 1.96 -13.62
N ASP A 260 -23.97 2.72 -12.85
CA ASP A 260 -25.43 2.63 -12.86
C ASP A 260 -26.02 3.80 -13.66
N ASP A 261 -26.42 3.54 -14.89
CA ASP A 261 -27.11 4.48 -15.75
C ASP A 261 -28.61 4.39 -15.46
N VAL A 262 -29.02 5.13 -14.42
CA VAL A 262 -30.41 5.16 -13.94
C VAL A 262 -31.27 6.15 -14.75
N ASN A 263 -30.60 7.10 -15.41
CA ASN A 263 -31.26 8.10 -16.21
C ASN A 263 -31.61 7.55 -17.61
N ASN A 264 -32.79 7.00 -17.74
CA ASN A 264 -33.33 6.46 -18.98
C ASN A 264 -33.88 7.55 -19.93
N SER A 265 -33.71 8.84 -19.61
CA SER A 265 -34.15 9.91 -20.49
C SER A 265 -33.06 10.30 -21.47
N ALA A 266 -33.43 10.41 -22.72
CA ALA A 266 -32.59 10.90 -23.81
C ALA A 266 -32.26 12.39 -23.67
N LEU A 267 -32.78 13.05 -22.65
CA LEU A 267 -32.80 14.51 -22.64
C LEU A 267 -31.68 15.11 -21.81
N THR A 268 -30.87 15.91 -22.46
CA THR A 268 -30.43 17.15 -21.81
C THR A 268 -31.67 17.94 -21.39
N PRO A 269 -31.69 18.61 -20.23
CA PRO A 269 -32.83 19.44 -19.80
C PRO A 269 -33.27 20.49 -20.83
N ALA A 270 -32.48 20.77 -21.85
CA ALA A 270 -32.74 21.71 -22.93
C ALA A 270 -33.65 21.20 -24.04
N ASP A 271 -33.81 19.85 -24.21
CA ASP A 271 -34.53 19.27 -25.33
C ASP A 271 -35.96 18.78 -25.01
N ALA A 272 -36.44 19.04 -23.83
CA ALA A 272 -37.75 18.58 -23.33
C ALA A 272 -38.95 18.94 -24.20
N ASN A 273 -38.80 19.56 -25.38
CA ASN A 273 -39.90 20.12 -26.14
C ASN A 273 -39.78 20.03 -27.68
N ASP A 274 -38.97 19.12 -28.23
CA ASP A 274 -38.85 19.02 -29.70
C ASP A 274 -39.95 18.21 -30.38
N GLY A 275 -40.83 17.57 -29.62
CA GLY A 275 -41.95 16.80 -30.13
C GLY A 275 -41.60 15.39 -30.65
N PHE A 276 -40.40 14.94 -30.42
CA PHE A 276 -39.96 13.55 -30.73
C PHE A 276 -40.02 12.68 -29.46
N PRO A 277 -40.28 11.37 -29.60
CA PRO A 277 -40.21 10.48 -28.46
C PRO A 277 -38.77 10.41 -27.96
N ASP A 278 -38.60 10.61 -26.65
CA ASP A 278 -37.33 10.49 -25.97
C ASP A 278 -36.77 9.07 -26.14
N VAL A 279 -35.63 8.97 -26.79
CA VAL A 279 -34.91 7.71 -26.93
C VAL A 279 -33.74 7.80 -25.95
N ASP A 280 -33.65 6.82 -25.04
CA ASP A 280 -32.52 6.73 -24.13
C ASP A 280 -31.18 6.70 -24.89
N GLU A 281 -30.34 7.71 -24.61
CA GLU A 281 -29.02 7.82 -25.24
C GLU A 281 -28.04 6.88 -24.53
N PRO A 282 -27.50 5.84 -25.21
CA PRO A 282 -26.53 4.96 -24.58
C PRO A 282 -25.23 5.69 -24.28
N VAL A 283 -24.58 5.33 -23.20
CA VAL A 283 -23.18 5.69 -22.96
C VAL A 283 -22.32 4.95 -23.95
N THR A 284 -21.57 5.65 -24.78
CA THR A 284 -20.70 5.06 -25.83
C THR A 284 -19.23 5.27 -25.48
N GLY A 285 -18.36 4.49 -26.13
CA GLY A 285 -16.91 4.53 -25.93
C GLY A 285 -16.36 3.19 -25.44
N THR A 286 -15.10 3.21 -25.08
CA THR A 286 -14.43 2.05 -24.46
C THR A 286 -14.29 2.32 -22.96
N LEU A 287 -15.08 1.63 -22.17
CA LEU A 287 -14.97 1.65 -20.71
C LEU A 287 -13.87 0.68 -20.29
N THR A 288 -12.89 1.18 -19.57
CA THR A 288 -11.80 0.39 -18.99
C THR A 288 -11.89 0.43 -17.47
N SER A 289 -11.75 -0.73 -16.84
CA SER A 289 -11.61 -0.87 -15.40
C SER A 289 -10.37 -1.72 -15.11
N GLN A 290 -9.33 -1.10 -14.58
CA GLN A 290 -8.05 -1.73 -14.27
C GLN A 290 -7.82 -1.81 -12.78
N VAL A 291 -7.17 -2.89 -12.36
CA VAL A 291 -6.78 -3.17 -10.98
C VAL A 291 -5.28 -3.39 -10.93
N GLU A 292 -4.62 -2.79 -9.97
CA GLU A 292 -3.19 -2.95 -9.73
C GLU A 292 -2.93 -3.25 -8.25
N ALA A 293 -1.98 -4.14 -8.01
CA ALA A 293 -1.37 -4.29 -6.70
C ALA A 293 -0.06 -3.48 -6.67
N VAL A 294 0.03 -2.50 -5.78
CA VAL A 294 1.29 -1.81 -5.50
C VAL A 294 1.91 -2.50 -4.31
N LYS A 295 2.90 -3.35 -4.55
CA LYS A 295 3.53 -4.19 -3.53
C LYS A 295 4.89 -3.66 -3.12
N PRO A 296 5.25 -3.74 -1.84
CA PRO A 296 6.62 -3.52 -1.39
C PRO A 296 7.58 -4.51 -2.08
N TRP A 297 8.60 -3.98 -2.73
CA TRP A 297 9.60 -4.78 -3.45
C TRP A 297 10.88 -4.00 -3.67
N GLY A 298 11.85 -4.12 -2.78
CA GLY A 298 13.03 -3.29 -2.85
C GLY A 298 14.32 -3.97 -2.43
N THR A 299 15.43 -3.31 -2.76
CA THR A 299 16.79 -3.72 -2.37
C THR A 299 17.60 -2.50 -1.95
N VAL A 300 18.64 -2.74 -1.17
CA VAL A 300 19.67 -1.77 -0.81
C VAL A 300 21.04 -2.41 -0.89
N THR A 301 22.05 -1.64 -1.27
CA THR A 301 23.46 -2.10 -1.24
C THR A 301 24.15 -1.48 -0.03
N ILE A 302 24.70 -2.34 0.84
CA ILE A 302 25.46 -1.97 2.03
C ILE A 302 26.84 -2.62 1.87
N ASP A 303 27.90 -1.83 1.93
CA ASP A 303 29.28 -2.30 1.78
C ASP A 303 29.51 -3.23 0.57
N SER A 304 28.91 -2.88 -0.58
CA SER A 304 28.96 -3.62 -1.84
C SER A 304 28.19 -4.96 -1.83
N VAL A 305 27.43 -5.26 -0.78
CA VAL A 305 26.52 -6.42 -0.69
C VAL A 305 25.09 -5.96 -0.87
N ALA A 306 24.35 -6.66 -1.74
CA ALA A 306 22.93 -6.36 -1.95
C ALA A 306 22.06 -7.09 -0.92
N TYR A 307 21.19 -6.36 -0.27
CA TYR A 307 20.21 -6.87 0.68
C TYR A 307 18.79 -6.54 0.21
N ASP A 308 17.85 -7.45 0.43
CA ASP A 308 16.43 -7.15 0.26
C ASP A 308 15.96 -6.21 1.37
N THR A 309 15.22 -5.17 1.02
CA THR A 309 14.59 -4.27 2.00
C THR A 309 13.34 -4.92 2.58
N VAL A 310 12.20 -4.75 1.91
CA VAL A 310 10.96 -5.45 2.21
C VAL A 310 10.42 -5.99 0.89
N LYS A 311 10.06 -7.29 0.88
CA LYS A 311 9.44 -7.93 -0.28
C LYS A 311 8.21 -8.69 0.17
N VAL A 312 7.08 -8.36 -0.43
CA VAL A 312 5.78 -8.99 -0.12
C VAL A 312 5.10 -9.37 -1.43
N ASP A 313 4.51 -10.56 -1.47
CA ASP A 313 3.79 -11.03 -2.66
C ASP A 313 2.45 -10.32 -2.82
N GLU A 314 2.07 -10.09 -4.07
CA GLU A 314 0.77 -9.57 -4.46
C GLU A 314 -0.35 -10.59 -4.21
N PRO A 315 -1.61 -10.14 -4.02
CA PRO A 315 -2.76 -11.04 -3.98
C PRO A 315 -3.06 -11.65 -5.34
N THR A 316 -3.64 -12.84 -5.36
CA THR A 316 -4.21 -13.45 -6.55
C THR A 316 -5.51 -12.74 -6.92
N TYR A 317 -5.60 -12.27 -8.16
CA TYR A 317 -6.79 -11.62 -8.73
C TYR A 317 -7.68 -12.63 -9.44
N ALA A 318 -9.00 -12.53 -9.25
CA ALA A 318 -9.97 -13.31 -9.99
C ALA A 318 -11.24 -12.50 -10.27
N VAL A 319 -11.67 -12.46 -11.53
CA VAL A 319 -12.91 -11.80 -11.94
C VAL A 319 -14.11 -12.63 -11.49
N ILE A 320 -15.07 -11.99 -10.82
CA ILE A 320 -16.37 -12.54 -10.45
C ILE A 320 -17.41 -12.15 -11.49
N THR A 321 -17.48 -10.85 -11.82
CA THR A 321 -18.36 -10.31 -12.88
C THR A 321 -17.56 -9.35 -13.74
N ASN A 322 -17.60 -9.53 -15.04
CA ASN A 322 -16.91 -8.65 -15.98
C ASN A 322 -17.85 -7.57 -16.56
N LEU A 323 -17.25 -6.50 -17.13
CA LEU A 323 -17.98 -5.38 -17.72
C LEU A 323 -18.85 -5.76 -18.94
N SER A 324 -18.71 -6.95 -19.51
CA SER A 324 -19.47 -7.39 -20.68
C SER A 324 -20.87 -7.87 -20.33
N SER A 325 -21.13 -8.24 -19.07
CA SER A 325 -22.45 -8.64 -18.58
C SER A 325 -23.19 -7.42 -18.05
N GLY A 326 -23.95 -6.75 -18.93
CA GLY A 326 -24.99 -5.81 -18.49
C GLY A 326 -26.24 -6.61 -18.10
N THR A 327 -26.76 -6.43 -16.91
CA THR A 327 -28.06 -6.96 -16.47
C THR A 327 -29.02 -5.80 -16.28
#